data_0f615e07453e8d5441d47e018bbd9661
#
_entry.id   0f615e07453e8d5441d47e018bbd9661
#
_cell.length_a   1.000
_cell.length_b   1.000
_cell.length_c   1.000
_cell.angle_alpha   90.00
_cell.angle_beta   90.00
_cell.angle_gamma   90.00
#
_symmetry.space_group_name_H-M   'P 1'
#
loop_
_entity.id
_entity.type
_entity.pdbx_description
1 polymer ?
#
loop_
_entity_poly.entity_id
_entity_poly.type
_entity_poly.pdbx_seq_one_letter_code
_entity_poly.pdbx_strand_id
1 'polypeptide(L)'
;MQAQLIALDWGTSSLRAYKLGPAGTVLEQRSLAWGIMHLPNEPRDIAGVRCSDGFELAFDAACGDWLDTEPGLPVIACGMVGSAQGWSEAAYRNTPVDVASLGQALHKVRSLRGVDVHIGPGVIEQVGLPNVMRGEETQVLGVLQGLGTDALIGLP
;
A
#
# COMPACT_ATOMS: atom_id res chain seq x y z
N MET A 1 -16.11 -9.53 13.67
CA MET A 1 -15.11 -10.20 12.83
C MET A 1 -13.72 -9.78 13.27
N GLN A 2 -12.80 -10.70 13.22
CA GLN A 2 -11.41 -10.41 13.56
C GLN A 2 -10.68 -9.84 12.35
N ALA A 3 -9.89 -8.79 12.57
CA ALA A 3 -9.03 -8.24 11.53
C ALA A 3 -7.95 -9.24 11.12
N GLN A 4 -7.61 -9.27 9.83
CA GLN A 4 -6.61 -10.17 9.28
C GLN A 4 -5.49 -9.43 8.54
N LEU A 5 -5.75 -8.17 8.11
CA LEU A 5 -4.82 -7.45 7.24
C LEU A 5 -5.10 -5.95 7.33
N ILE A 6 -4.05 -5.15 7.25
CA ILE A 6 -4.15 -3.72 6.98
C ILE A 6 -3.67 -3.49 5.55
N ALA A 7 -4.50 -2.83 4.74
CA ALA A 7 -4.18 -2.49 3.37
C ALA A 7 -4.13 -0.96 3.22
N LEU A 8 -3.07 -0.46 2.60
CA LEU A 8 -2.86 0.96 2.36
C LEU A 8 -2.84 1.23 0.86
N ASP A 9 -3.74 2.09 0.40
CA ASP A 9 -3.70 2.65 -0.94
C ASP A 9 -3.09 4.05 -0.81
N TRP A 10 -1.79 4.15 -1.12
CA TRP A 10 -0.99 5.34 -0.81
C TRP A 10 -0.52 5.99 -2.10
N GLY A 11 -1.30 6.95 -2.54
CA GLY A 11 -1.06 7.66 -3.78
C GLY A 11 -0.33 8.98 -3.60
N THR A 12 -0.37 9.79 -4.65
CA THR A 12 0.29 11.10 -4.69
C THR A 12 -0.35 12.09 -3.73
N SER A 13 -1.68 12.15 -3.70
CA SER A 13 -2.44 13.17 -2.96
C SER A 13 -3.09 12.66 -1.68
N SER A 14 -3.32 11.35 -1.58
CA SER A 14 -4.07 10.78 -0.46
C SER A 14 -3.52 9.44 -0.02
N LEU A 15 -3.84 9.10 1.22
CA LEU A 15 -3.55 7.80 1.83
C LEU A 15 -4.88 7.24 2.34
N ARG A 16 -5.27 6.09 1.81
CA ARG A 16 -6.46 5.38 2.27
C ARG A 16 -6.01 4.12 3.01
N ALA A 17 -6.56 3.91 4.19
CA ALA A 17 -6.23 2.77 5.03
C ALA A 17 -7.46 1.92 5.28
N TYR A 18 -7.32 0.62 5.14
CA TYR A 18 -8.39 -0.35 5.31
C TYR A 18 -7.96 -1.41 6.31
N LYS A 19 -8.77 -1.62 7.33
CA LYS A 19 -8.64 -2.78 8.21
C LYS A 19 -9.59 -3.85 7.68
N LEU A 20 -9.01 -4.95 7.21
CA LEU A 20 -9.73 -6.01 6.51
C LEU A 20 -9.89 -7.25 7.38
N GLY A 21 -11.07 -7.84 7.33
CA GLY A 21 -11.39 -9.10 7.95
C GLY A 21 -11.42 -10.25 6.93
N PRO A 22 -12.08 -11.37 7.29
CA PRO A 22 -12.17 -12.53 6.39
C PRO A 22 -12.77 -12.18 5.04
N ALA A 23 -12.24 -12.79 3.99
CA ALA A 23 -12.66 -12.60 2.60
C ALA A 23 -12.63 -11.14 2.12
N GLY A 24 -11.73 -10.34 2.67
CA GLY A 24 -11.58 -8.93 2.26
C GLY A 24 -12.68 -8.01 2.79
N THR A 25 -13.44 -8.44 3.78
CA THR A 25 -14.46 -7.60 4.41
C THR A 25 -13.82 -6.35 5.02
N VAL A 26 -14.31 -5.16 4.67
CA VAL A 26 -13.81 -3.91 5.25
C VAL A 26 -14.42 -3.70 6.62
N LEU A 27 -13.60 -3.78 7.66
CA LEU A 27 -14.02 -3.57 9.05
C LEU A 27 -13.97 -2.10 9.44
N GLU A 28 -12.92 -1.41 9.03
CA GLU A 28 -12.76 0.03 9.19
C GLU A 28 -12.02 0.59 7.97
N GLN A 29 -12.27 1.86 7.69
CA GLN A 29 -11.53 2.55 6.62
C GLN A 29 -11.31 4.01 7.02
N ARG A 30 -10.20 4.57 6.55
CA ARG A 30 -9.81 5.96 6.75
C ARG A 30 -9.31 6.54 5.45
N SER A 31 -9.58 7.82 5.26
CA SER A 31 -9.03 8.58 4.15
C SER A 31 -8.30 9.80 4.72
N LEU A 32 -7.03 9.93 4.39
CA LEU A 32 -6.15 10.97 4.90
C LEU A 32 -5.53 11.75 3.73
N ALA A 33 -5.30 13.04 3.92
CA ALA A 33 -4.68 13.89 2.90
C ALA A 33 -3.14 13.75 2.87
N TRP A 34 -2.60 12.65 3.39
CA TRP A 34 -1.17 12.39 3.51
C TRP A 34 -0.62 11.55 2.35
N GLY A 35 -0.94 11.91 1.09
CA GLY A 35 -0.26 11.32 -0.06
C GLY A 35 1.24 11.65 -0.06
N ILE A 36 2.02 11.00 -0.92
CA ILE A 36 3.48 11.16 -0.89
C ILE A 36 3.97 12.59 -1.16
N MET A 37 3.13 13.42 -1.81
CA MET A 37 3.44 14.82 -2.07
C MET A 37 2.89 15.77 -1.00
N HIS A 38 2.21 15.26 0.01
CA HIS A 38 1.56 16.05 1.05
C HIS A 38 1.76 15.45 2.44
N LEU A 39 2.99 14.99 2.72
CA LEU A 39 3.29 14.32 3.97
C LEU A 39 3.24 15.28 5.16
N PRO A 40 2.85 14.79 6.36
CA PRO A 40 2.90 15.60 7.56
C PRO A 40 4.34 15.96 7.93
N ASN A 41 4.53 17.09 8.58
CA ASN A 41 5.85 17.60 8.91
C ASN A 41 6.03 18.00 10.38
N GLU A 42 5.02 17.79 11.22
CA GLU A 42 5.12 18.08 12.64
C GLU A 42 5.70 16.87 13.38
N PRO A 43 6.90 17.01 13.98
CA PRO A 43 7.52 15.90 14.70
C PRO A 43 6.68 15.43 15.88
N ARG A 44 6.67 14.13 16.12
CA ARG A 44 6.09 13.54 17.32
C ARG A 44 6.77 12.21 17.65
N ASP A 45 6.49 11.69 18.82
CA ASP A 45 7.08 10.43 19.24
C ASP A 45 6.29 9.25 18.67
N ILE A 46 7.01 8.29 18.07
CA ILE A 46 6.46 7.03 17.58
C ILE A 46 7.28 5.91 18.19
N ALA A 47 6.64 5.00 18.90
CA ALA A 47 7.28 3.86 19.56
C ALA A 47 8.47 4.31 20.44
N GLY A 48 8.33 5.42 21.12
CA GLY A 48 9.37 5.96 22.01
C GLY A 48 10.50 6.72 21.31
N VAL A 49 10.41 6.92 20.00
CA VAL A 49 11.43 7.61 19.20
C VAL A 49 10.85 8.92 18.66
N ARG A 50 11.58 10.02 18.82
CA ARG A 50 11.20 11.29 18.22
C ARG A 50 11.35 11.20 16.70
N CYS A 51 10.27 11.40 15.98
CA CYS A 51 10.19 11.20 14.54
C CYS A 51 9.76 12.47 13.82
N SER A 52 10.50 12.82 12.76
CA SER A 52 10.14 13.89 11.84
C SER A 52 10.02 13.39 10.39
N ASP A 53 10.15 12.09 10.15
CA ASP A 53 9.97 11.49 8.83
C ASP A 53 8.49 11.48 8.45
N GLY A 54 8.14 12.16 7.36
CA GLY A 54 6.76 12.30 6.93
C GLY A 54 6.08 10.97 6.60
N PHE A 55 6.80 10.00 6.07
CA PHE A 55 6.25 8.67 5.78
C PHE A 55 5.89 7.93 7.06
N GLU A 56 6.78 7.93 8.04
CA GLU A 56 6.52 7.31 9.34
C GLU A 56 5.34 7.99 10.06
N LEU A 57 5.30 9.34 10.01
CA LEU A 57 4.22 10.10 10.64
C LEU A 57 2.87 9.79 9.98
N ALA A 58 2.83 9.72 8.66
CA ALA A 58 1.60 9.40 7.93
C ALA A 58 1.16 7.96 8.19
N PHE A 59 2.09 7.03 8.18
CA PHE A 59 1.83 5.62 8.48
C PHE A 59 1.21 5.45 9.88
N ASP A 60 1.82 6.11 10.86
CA ASP A 60 1.32 6.07 12.24
C ASP A 60 -0.09 6.67 12.36
N ALA A 61 -0.35 7.78 11.67
CA ALA A 61 -1.68 8.41 11.64
C ALA A 61 -2.72 7.49 10.97
N ALA A 62 -2.31 6.75 9.95
CA ALA A 62 -3.22 5.90 9.19
C ALA A 62 -3.64 4.64 9.96
N CYS A 63 -2.71 3.98 10.64
CA CYS A 63 -3.00 2.67 11.22
C CYS A 63 -2.23 2.36 12.52
N GLY A 64 -1.56 3.34 13.11
CA GLY A 64 -0.80 3.13 14.33
C GLY A 64 -1.63 2.59 15.48
N ASP A 65 -2.83 3.12 15.69
CA ASP A 65 -3.74 2.67 16.75
C ASP A 65 -4.26 1.25 16.50
N TRP A 66 -4.48 0.87 15.23
CA TRP A 66 -4.84 -0.52 14.89
C TRP A 66 -3.72 -1.48 15.27
N LEU A 67 -2.47 -1.08 15.02
CA LEU A 67 -1.30 -1.88 15.36
C LEU A 67 -1.01 -1.91 16.87
N ASP A 68 -1.39 -0.85 17.59
CA ASP A 68 -1.33 -0.86 19.06
C ASP A 68 -2.26 -1.92 19.65
N THR A 69 -3.45 -2.08 19.06
CA THR A 69 -4.43 -3.05 19.51
C THR A 69 -4.09 -4.47 19.02
N GLU A 70 -3.62 -4.60 17.78
CA GLU A 70 -3.34 -5.88 17.15
C GLU A 70 -1.97 -5.83 16.45
N PRO A 71 -0.86 -5.91 17.21
CA PRO A 71 0.48 -5.69 16.64
C PRO A 71 0.94 -6.76 15.64
N GLY A 72 0.27 -7.90 15.59
CA GLY A 72 0.59 -8.96 14.64
C GLY A 72 -0.04 -8.83 13.27
N LEU A 73 -0.86 -7.80 13.02
CA LEU A 73 -1.50 -7.64 11.72
C LEU A 73 -0.48 -7.38 10.62
N PRO A 74 -0.50 -8.14 9.53
CA PRO A 74 0.32 -7.83 8.37
C PRO A 74 -0.15 -6.54 7.69
N VAL A 75 0.78 -5.79 7.10
CA VAL A 75 0.49 -4.53 6.41
C VAL A 75 1.00 -4.62 4.99
N ILE A 76 0.12 -4.33 4.04
CA ILE A 76 0.45 -4.24 2.62
C ILE A 76 0.12 -2.84 2.12
N ALA A 77 0.98 -2.27 1.29
CA ALA A 77 0.78 -0.96 0.69
C ALA A 77 0.93 -1.05 -0.83
N CYS A 78 0.14 -0.26 -1.53
CA CYS A 78 0.25 -0.15 -2.99
C CYS A 78 0.18 1.32 -3.40
N GLY A 79 0.61 1.61 -4.62
CA GLY A 79 0.57 2.95 -5.20
C GLY A 79 1.91 3.64 -5.20
N MET A 80 1.88 4.96 -5.25
CA MET A 80 3.08 5.79 -5.40
C MET A 80 4.05 5.72 -4.21
N VAL A 81 3.62 5.17 -3.08
CA VAL A 81 4.51 4.90 -1.94
C VAL A 81 5.70 4.03 -2.32
N GLY A 82 5.55 3.18 -3.33
CA GLY A 82 6.62 2.32 -3.86
C GLY A 82 7.37 2.92 -5.05
N SER A 83 7.10 4.16 -5.43
CA SER A 83 7.84 4.85 -6.49
C SER A 83 9.19 5.36 -6.00
N ALA A 84 10.01 5.88 -6.91
CA ALA A 84 11.29 6.48 -6.57
C ALA A 84 11.15 7.65 -5.59
N GLN A 85 10.01 8.34 -5.60
CA GLN A 85 9.70 9.43 -4.69
C GLN A 85 8.93 8.97 -3.44
N GLY A 86 8.65 7.67 -3.33
CA GLY A 86 7.90 7.08 -2.23
C GLY A 86 8.77 6.78 -1.01
N TRP A 87 8.19 6.03 -0.08
CA TRP A 87 8.86 5.64 1.15
C TRP A 87 10.08 4.75 0.89
N SER A 88 9.91 3.79 -0.01
CA SER A 88 11.01 2.95 -0.48
C SER A 88 10.65 2.40 -1.85
N GLU A 89 11.57 2.48 -2.78
CA GLU A 89 11.29 2.10 -4.16
C GLU A 89 11.14 0.59 -4.30
N ALA A 90 9.97 0.17 -4.79
CA ALA A 90 9.70 -1.20 -5.19
C ALA A 90 9.88 -1.31 -6.71
N ALA A 91 10.58 -2.37 -7.15
CA ALA A 91 10.87 -2.56 -8.56
C ALA A 91 9.60 -2.81 -9.37
N TYR A 92 9.62 -2.45 -10.66
CA TYR A 92 8.55 -2.81 -11.59
C TYR A 92 8.66 -4.27 -12.00
N ARG A 93 7.51 -4.89 -12.24
CA ARG A 93 7.42 -6.22 -12.85
C ARG A 93 6.99 -6.06 -14.30
N ASN A 94 7.59 -6.85 -15.19
CA ASN A 94 7.21 -6.84 -16.59
C ASN A 94 5.86 -7.53 -16.79
N THR A 95 5.03 -6.97 -17.68
CA THR A 95 3.80 -7.62 -18.11
C THR A 95 4.12 -8.83 -19.01
N PRO A 96 3.30 -9.89 -19.00
CA PRO A 96 2.12 -10.08 -18.16
C PRO A 96 2.46 -10.46 -16.72
N VAL A 97 1.59 -10.09 -15.77
CA VAL A 97 1.74 -10.42 -14.35
C VAL A 97 0.47 -11.06 -13.82
N ASP A 98 0.62 -11.87 -12.76
CA ASP A 98 -0.49 -12.44 -12.01
C ASP A 98 -0.33 -12.15 -10.51
N VAL A 99 -1.32 -12.57 -9.72
CA VAL A 99 -1.32 -12.34 -8.27
C VAL A 99 -0.10 -12.96 -7.61
N ALA A 100 0.25 -14.19 -7.98
CA ALA A 100 1.40 -14.89 -7.39
C ALA A 100 2.72 -14.18 -7.71
N SER A 101 2.87 -13.71 -8.97
CA SER A 101 4.06 -12.98 -9.41
C SER A 101 4.22 -11.66 -8.65
N LEU A 102 3.13 -10.91 -8.47
CA LEU A 102 3.14 -9.66 -7.71
C LEU A 102 3.44 -9.93 -6.23
N GLY A 103 2.86 -10.97 -5.65
CA GLY A 103 3.08 -11.34 -4.26
C GLY A 103 4.52 -11.73 -3.95
N GLN A 104 5.21 -12.34 -4.91
CA GLN A 104 6.63 -12.70 -4.76
C GLN A 104 7.55 -11.50 -4.86
N ALA A 105 7.10 -10.39 -5.41
CA ALA A 105 7.90 -9.20 -5.65
C ALA A 105 7.63 -8.08 -4.63
N LEU A 106 6.96 -8.37 -3.51
CA LEU A 106 6.69 -7.38 -2.47
C LEU A 106 8.02 -6.88 -1.89
N HIS A 107 8.14 -5.56 -1.82
CA HIS A 107 9.29 -4.89 -1.22
C HIS A 107 8.98 -4.56 0.24
N LYS A 108 9.92 -4.81 1.14
CA LYS A 108 9.69 -4.71 2.57
C LYS A 108 10.38 -3.49 3.15
N VAL A 109 9.63 -2.67 3.90
CA VAL A 109 10.15 -1.54 4.66
C VAL A 109 9.87 -1.77 6.14
N ARG A 110 10.90 -1.63 6.96
CA ARG A 110 10.76 -1.73 8.42
C ARG A 110 10.36 -0.38 8.99
N SER A 111 9.19 -0.30 9.60
CA SER A 111 8.73 0.92 10.26
C SER A 111 9.35 1.10 11.65
N LEU A 112 9.26 2.30 12.20
CA LEU A 112 9.71 2.59 13.58
C LEU A 112 8.96 1.74 14.60
N ARG A 113 7.73 1.34 14.32
CA ARG A 113 6.96 0.45 15.19
C ARG A 113 7.47 -0.98 15.20
N GLY A 114 8.45 -1.30 14.36
CA GLY A 114 8.95 -2.66 14.22
C GLY A 114 8.07 -3.56 13.36
N VAL A 115 7.12 -2.98 12.64
CA VAL A 115 6.24 -3.70 11.71
C VAL A 115 6.81 -3.57 10.30
N ASP A 116 6.87 -4.69 9.59
CA ASP A 116 7.27 -4.69 8.18
C ASP A 116 6.09 -4.28 7.30
N VAL A 117 6.26 -3.24 6.51
CA VAL A 117 5.29 -2.79 5.52
C VAL A 117 5.69 -3.40 4.18
N HIS A 118 4.80 -4.22 3.61
CA HIS A 118 5.03 -4.87 2.32
C HIS A 118 4.46 -4.00 1.21
N ILE A 119 5.34 -3.51 0.33
CA ILE A 119 4.97 -2.60 -0.76
C ILE A 119 4.90 -3.38 -2.06
N GLY A 120 3.76 -3.29 -2.75
CA GLY A 120 3.56 -3.92 -4.04
C GLY A 120 4.43 -3.29 -5.12
N PRO A 121 4.96 -4.10 -6.07
CA PRO A 121 5.72 -3.58 -7.21
C PRO A 121 4.81 -2.84 -8.18
N GLY A 122 5.38 -1.93 -8.97
CA GLY A 122 4.70 -1.42 -10.15
C GLY A 122 4.75 -2.43 -11.30
N VAL A 123 4.00 -2.16 -12.35
CA VAL A 123 3.97 -2.99 -13.55
C VAL A 123 4.43 -2.15 -14.73
N ILE A 124 5.27 -2.72 -15.59
CA ILE A 124 5.79 -2.04 -16.77
C ILE A 124 5.60 -2.91 -18.00
N GLU A 125 5.14 -2.27 -19.10
CA GLU A 125 5.13 -2.86 -20.42
C GLU A 125 6.28 -2.25 -21.22
N GLN A 126 7.20 -3.09 -21.70
CA GLN A 126 8.40 -2.64 -22.38
C GLN A 126 8.35 -2.84 -23.89
N VAL A 127 7.20 -3.21 -24.45
CA VAL A 127 7.02 -3.35 -25.90
C VAL A 127 6.65 -1.98 -26.50
N GLY A 128 7.48 -1.47 -27.38
CA GLY A 128 7.30 -0.13 -27.94
C GLY A 128 7.69 0.96 -26.95
N LEU A 129 6.86 2.01 -26.83
CA LEU A 129 7.04 3.01 -25.78
C LEU A 129 6.64 2.41 -24.44
N PRO A 130 7.49 2.49 -23.40
CA PRO A 130 7.15 1.90 -22.10
C PRO A 130 5.92 2.55 -21.48
N ASN A 131 5.01 1.71 -21.02
CA ASN A 131 3.88 2.12 -20.20
C ASN A 131 4.07 1.56 -18.80
N VAL A 132 3.76 2.36 -17.78
CA VAL A 132 3.91 1.96 -16.39
C VAL A 132 2.57 2.09 -15.65
N MET A 133 2.42 1.22 -14.64
CA MET A 133 1.25 1.19 -13.77
C MET A 133 1.75 0.97 -12.34
N ARG A 134 1.28 1.78 -11.40
CA ARG A 134 1.65 1.61 -9.99
C ARG A 134 0.47 1.95 -9.10
N GLY A 135 -0.15 0.90 -8.58
CA GLY A 135 -1.36 0.96 -7.77
C GLY A 135 -2.57 0.39 -8.50
N GLU A 136 -2.78 0.78 -9.74
CA GLU A 136 -3.91 0.33 -10.56
C GLU A 136 -3.88 -1.19 -10.79
N GLU A 137 -2.71 -1.79 -10.91
CA GLU A 137 -2.56 -3.24 -11.07
C GLU A 137 -3.20 -4.01 -9.91
N THR A 138 -3.07 -3.48 -8.69
CA THR A 138 -3.69 -4.08 -7.52
C THR A 138 -5.21 -4.00 -7.59
N GLN A 139 -5.72 -2.85 -8.04
CA GLN A 139 -7.16 -2.65 -8.23
C GLN A 139 -7.71 -3.56 -9.31
N VAL A 140 -7.02 -3.69 -10.45
CA VAL A 140 -7.42 -4.56 -11.55
C VAL A 140 -7.47 -6.02 -11.09
N LEU A 141 -6.44 -6.51 -10.41
CA LEU A 141 -6.42 -7.88 -9.92
C LEU A 141 -7.51 -8.14 -8.90
N GLY A 142 -7.81 -7.16 -8.03
CA GLY A 142 -8.90 -7.27 -7.06
C GLY A 142 -10.25 -7.41 -7.75
N VAL A 143 -10.51 -6.63 -8.81
CA VAL A 143 -11.76 -6.72 -9.58
C VAL A 143 -11.85 -8.04 -10.32
N LEU A 144 -10.77 -8.50 -10.95
CA LEU A 144 -10.75 -9.78 -11.66
C LEU A 144 -11.04 -10.96 -10.73
N GLN A 145 -10.53 -10.93 -9.50
CA GLN A 145 -10.84 -11.96 -8.51
C GLN A 145 -12.30 -11.93 -8.08
N GLY A 146 -12.92 -10.75 -8.04
CA GLY A 146 -14.32 -10.60 -7.66
C GLY A 146 -15.31 -10.91 -8.77
N LEU A 147 -14.96 -10.59 -10.03
CA LEU A 147 -15.87 -10.69 -11.18
C LEU A 147 -15.51 -11.83 -12.14
N GLY A 148 -14.32 -12.41 -12.01
CA GLY A 148 -13.82 -13.41 -12.94
C GLY A 148 -12.89 -12.80 -14.01
N THR A 149 -12.17 -13.69 -14.72
CA THR A 149 -11.09 -13.28 -15.63
C THR A 149 -11.57 -12.67 -16.94
N ASP A 150 -12.87 -12.79 -17.24
CA ASP A 150 -13.46 -12.26 -18.48
C ASP A 150 -13.99 -10.83 -18.33
N ALA A 151 -13.82 -10.22 -17.17
CA ALA A 151 -14.27 -8.86 -16.95
C ALA A 151 -13.45 -7.85 -17.75
N LEU A 152 -14.13 -6.89 -18.37
CA LEU A 152 -13.51 -5.77 -19.06
C LEU A 152 -13.36 -4.61 -18.06
N ILE A 153 -12.14 -4.13 -17.89
CA ILE A 153 -11.82 -3.07 -16.92
C ILE A 153 -11.27 -1.86 -17.66
N GLY A 154 -11.94 -0.72 -17.48
CA GLY A 154 -11.40 0.56 -17.92
C GLY A 154 -10.56 1.20 -16.81
N LEU A 155 -9.37 1.69 -17.16
CA LEU A 155 -8.49 2.41 -16.24
C LEU A 155 -8.54 3.91 -16.55
N PRO A 156 -8.44 4.77 -15.55
CA PRO A 156 -8.36 6.21 -15.75
C PRO A 156 -7.10 6.67 -16.45
#